data_38604b57ff434515a093675cb7a37d37
#
_entry.id   38604b57ff434515a093675cb7a37d37
#
_cell.length_a   1.000
_cell.length_b   1.000
_cell.length_c   1.000
_cell.angle_alpha   90.00
_cell.angle_beta   90.00
_cell.angle_gamma   90.00
#
_symmetry.space_group_name_H-M   'P 1'
#
loop_
_entity.id
_entity.type
_entity.pdbx_description
1 polymer ?
#
loop_
_entity_poly.entity_id
_entity_poly.type
_entity_poly.pdbx_seq_one_letter_code
_entity_poly.pdbx_strand_id
1 'polypeptide(L)'
;MLKVAIAGNIASGKSCVESILSSKGFEVYDTDLIAHDILATSNKVREAFKNFDILNYKGDISREKLGKVVFSNPEMKKVLEVIIHPEVRTELNRIFNLSSNKKFVFVSIPLLFEAHFEDMFDKSILVMADDRVRLERLMKRNNLSKEDAQLRIDSQMPQDEKVKRVDYIIKNDSSLENLKIEIDNLLTKLENDKD
;
A
#
# COMPACT_ATOMS: atom_id res chain seq x y z
N MET A 1 8.24 -20.31 -1.68
CA MET A 1 8.12 -18.83 -1.84
C MET A 1 7.42 -18.29 -0.61
N LEU A 2 7.97 -17.23 -0.03
CA LEU A 2 7.32 -16.52 1.08
C LEU A 2 6.67 -15.24 0.55
N LYS A 3 5.37 -15.05 0.82
CA LYS A 3 4.58 -13.87 0.43
C LYS A 3 4.66 -12.86 1.58
N VAL A 4 5.23 -11.70 1.33
CA VAL A 4 5.51 -10.71 2.36
C VAL A 4 4.78 -9.41 2.05
N ALA A 5 3.85 -9.01 2.92
CA ALA A 5 3.19 -7.71 2.83
C ALA A 5 4.07 -6.60 3.42
N ILE A 6 4.12 -5.45 2.74
CA ILE A 6 4.74 -4.23 3.25
C ILE A 6 3.64 -3.20 3.50
N ALA A 7 3.30 -3.00 4.75
CA ALA A 7 2.39 -1.96 5.20
C ALA A 7 3.17 -0.71 5.67
N GLY A 8 2.48 0.40 5.74
CA GLY A 8 3.07 1.64 6.27
C GLY A 8 2.15 2.81 6.10
N ASN A 9 2.04 3.64 7.12
CA ASN A 9 1.21 4.83 7.09
C ASN A 9 1.82 5.92 6.17
N ILE A 10 0.99 6.87 5.80
CA ILE A 10 1.43 8.01 4.98
C ILE A 10 2.70 8.63 5.54
N ALA A 11 3.66 8.91 4.66
CA ALA A 11 4.98 9.49 4.96
C ALA A 11 5.91 8.66 5.88
N SER A 12 5.61 7.37 6.14
CA SER A 12 6.53 6.47 6.87
C SER A 12 7.80 6.14 6.08
N GLY A 13 7.80 6.33 4.75
CA GLY A 13 8.93 6.01 3.87
C GLY A 13 8.88 4.59 3.29
N LYS A 14 7.69 3.99 3.22
CA LYS A 14 7.46 2.68 2.60
C LYS A 14 8.09 2.56 1.21
N SER A 15 7.94 3.58 0.34
CA SER A 15 8.54 3.60 -1.00
C SER A 15 10.08 3.57 -1.01
N CYS A 16 10.73 4.06 0.04
CA CYS A 16 12.18 3.95 0.18
C CYS A 16 12.58 2.49 0.46
N VAL A 17 11.84 1.79 1.32
CA VAL A 17 12.04 0.35 1.59
C VAL A 17 11.83 -0.46 0.31
N GLU A 18 10.78 -0.18 -0.45
CA GLU A 18 10.48 -0.82 -1.73
C GLU A 18 11.63 -0.65 -2.73
N SER A 19 12.15 0.58 -2.87
CA SER A 19 13.28 0.88 -3.75
C SER A 19 14.55 0.12 -3.33
N ILE A 20 14.83 0.01 -2.03
CA ILE A 20 15.99 -0.74 -1.52
C ILE A 20 15.82 -2.23 -1.82
N LEU A 21 14.66 -2.81 -1.55
CA LEU A 21 14.38 -4.22 -1.86
C LEU A 21 14.52 -4.50 -3.36
N SER A 22 13.96 -3.63 -4.21
CA SER A 22 14.09 -3.74 -5.66
C SER A 22 15.55 -3.64 -6.13
N SER A 23 16.34 -2.74 -5.52
CA SER A 23 17.78 -2.62 -5.84
C SER A 23 18.60 -3.85 -5.44
N LYS A 24 18.10 -4.64 -4.49
CA LYS A 24 18.67 -5.94 -4.09
C LYS A 24 18.19 -7.12 -4.95
N GLY A 25 17.38 -6.85 -5.99
CA GLY A 25 16.88 -7.86 -6.93
C GLY A 25 15.60 -8.57 -6.51
N PHE A 26 14.92 -8.11 -5.45
CA PHE A 26 13.63 -8.66 -5.07
C PHE A 26 12.50 -8.07 -5.91
N GLU A 27 11.50 -8.90 -6.21
CA GLU A 27 10.26 -8.43 -6.82
C GLU A 27 9.39 -7.75 -5.76
N VAL A 28 9.02 -6.49 -6.05
CA VAL A 28 8.13 -5.68 -5.20
C VAL A 28 6.97 -5.20 -6.04
N TYR A 29 5.76 -5.61 -5.68
CA TYR A 29 4.53 -5.22 -6.35
C TYR A 29 3.79 -4.17 -5.51
N ASP A 30 3.16 -3.20 -6.16
CA ASP A 30 2.40 -2.14 -5.49
C ASP A 30 0.92 -2.30 -5.80
N THR A 31 0.10 -2.52 -4.75
CA THR A 31 -1.36 -2.67 -4.91
C THR A 31 -2.07 -1.43 -5.38
N ASP A 32 -1.52 -0.23 -5.14
CA ASP A 32 -2.09 1.02 -5.66
C ASP A 32 -1.93 1.09 -7.18
N LEU A 33 -0.81 0.58 -7.73
CA LEU A 33 -0.61 0.44 -9.18
C LEU A 33 -1.50 -0.65 -9.76
N ILE A 34 -1.58 -1.82 -9.11
CA ILE A 34 -2.48 -2.91 -9.53
C ILE A 34 -3.93 -2.43 -9.57
N ALA A 35 -4.41 -1.78 -8.51
CA ALA A 35 -5.76 -1.22 -8.47
C ALA A 35 -5.98 -0.15 -9.55
N HIS A 36 -4.96 0.65 -9.85
CA HIS A 36 -5.01 1.63 -10.92
C HIS A 36 -5.23 0.98 -12.29
N ASP A 37 -4.48 -0.07 -12.60
CA ASP A 37 -4.58 -0.76 -13.89
C ASP A 37 -5.92 -1.47 -14.03
N ILE A 38 -6.42 -2.08 -12.95
CA ILE A 38 -7.76 -2.68 -12.89
C ILE A 38 -8.83 -1.61 -13.13
N LEU A 39 -8.75 -0.47 -12.45
CA LEU A 39 -9.70 0.63 -12.59
C LEU A 39 -9.79 1.13 -14.03
N ALA A 40 -8.66 1.27 -14.72
CA ALA A 40 -8.62 1.82 -16.08
C ALA A 40 -9.53 1.06 -17.06
N THR A 41 -9.72 -0.24 -16.86
CA THR A 41 -10.44 -1.15 -17.75
C THR A 41 -11.74 -1.72 -17.16
N SER A 42 -12.06 -1.43 -15.89
CA SER A 42 -13.18 -2.06 -15.17
C SER A 42 -14.55 -1.61 -15.69
N ASN A 43 -15.22 -2.50 -16.43
CA ASN A 43 -16.61 -2.29 -16.83
C ASN A 43 -17.58 -2.28 -15.63
N LYS A 44 -17.26 -3.01 -14.56
CA LYS A 44 -18.08 -3.02 -13.34
C LYS A 44 -18.11 -1.65 -12.66
N VAL A 45 -16.94 -0.98 -12.61
CA VAL A 45 -16.85 0.38 -12.08
C VAL A 45 -17.61 1.36 -12.98
N ARG A 46 -17.47 1.27 -14.31
CA ARG A 46 -18.22 2.09 -15.24
C ARG A 46 -19.74 1.99 -15.01
N GLU A 47 -20.24 0.77 -14.87
CA GLU A 47 -21.66 0.54 -14.66
C GLU A 47 -22.14 1.01 -13.28
N ALA A 48 -21.40 0.70 -12.21
CA ALA A 48 -21.74 1.11 -10.86
C ALA A 48 -21.75 2.65 -10.68
N PHE A 49 -20.91 3.35 -11.43
CA PHE A 49 -20.74 4.80 -11.35
C PHE A 49 -21.32 5.56 -12.54
N LYS A 50 -22.17 4.94 -13.37
CA LYS A 50 -22.72 5.54 -14.60
C LYS A 50 -23.49 6.84 -14.39
N ASN A 51 -24.03 7.09 -13.20
CA ASN A 51 -24.75 8.30 -12.83
C ASN A 51 -23.82 9.44 -12.36
N PHE A 52 -22.50 9.23 -12.37
CA PHE A 52 -21.49 10.20 -11.96
C PHE A 52 -20.60 10.56 -13.14
N ASP A 53 -20.11 11.79 -13.18
CA ASP A 53 -19.11 12.21 -14.16
C ASP A 53 -17.72 11.69 -13.75
N ILE A 54 -17.43 10.43 -14.09
CA ILE A 54 -16.16 9.77 -13.78
C ILE A 54 -15.25 9.57 -14.99
N LEU A 55 -15.69 9.94 -16.19
CA LEU A 55 -14.92 9.70 -17.41
C LEU A 55 -14.09 10.93 -17.82
N ASN A 56 -12.95 10.67 -18.46
CA ASN A 56 -12.17 11.69 -19.15
C ASN A 56 -12.70 11.91 -20.57
N TYR A 57 -12.07 12.83 -21.31
CA TYR A 57 -12.46 13.17 -22.70
C TYR A 57 -12.26 12.02 -23.71
N LYS A 58 -11.48 10.98 -23.34
CA LYS A 58 -11.27 9.76 -24.14
C LYS A 58 -12.28 8.65 -23.81
N GLY A 59 -13.12 8.87 -22.81
CA GLY A 59 -14.04 7.86 -22.32
C GLY A 59 -13.43 6.88 -21.31
N ASP A 60 -12.21 7.09 -20.82
CA ASP A 60 -11.61 6.28 -19.78
C ASP A 60 -11.99 6.79 -18.39
N ILE A 61 -11.92 5.91 -17.37
CA ILE A 61 -12.17 6.30 -15.98
C ILE A 61 -11.09 7.29 -15.53
N SER A 62 -11.51 8.50 -15.15
CA SER A 62 -10.65 9.51 -14.56
C SER A 62 -10.51 9.27 -13.06
N ARG A 63 -9.29 8.96 -12.59
CA ARG A 63 -9.00 8.79 -11.14
C ARG A 63 -9.36 10.05 -10.34
N GLU A 64 -9.11 11.23 -10.90
CA GLU A 64 -9.42 12.48 -10.22
C GLU A 64 -10.93 12.63 -10.00
N LYS A 65 -11.73 12.41 -11.05
CA LYS A 65 -13.18 12.52 -10.98
C LYS A 65 -13.78 11.44 -10.08
N LEU A 66 -13.37 10.18 -10.25
CA LEU A 66 -13.79 9.07 -9.41
C LEU A 66 -13.39 9.32 -7.95
N GLY A 67 -12.15 9.78 -7.72
CA GLY A 67 -11.67 10.16 -6.40
C GLY A 67 -12.56 11.20 -5.73
N LYS A 68 -12.95 12.28 -6.42
CA LYS A 68 -13.89 13.29 -5.89
C LYS A 68 -15.20 12.66 -5.45
N VAL A 69 -15.76 11.73 -6.22
CA VAL A 69 -17.01 11.03 -5.88
C VAL A 69 -16.84 10.20 -4.61
N VAL A 70 -15.82 9.35 -4.54
CA VAL A 70 -15.66 8.42 -3.41
C VAL A 70 -15.16 9.10 -2.13
N PHE A 71 -14.40 10.19 -2.24
CA PHE A 71 -13.99 10.97 -1.07
C PHE A 71 -15.14 11.76 -0.43
N SER A 72 -16.10 12.20 -1.24
CA SER A 72 -17.28 12.93 -0.75
C SER A 72 -18.45 12.03 -0.36
N ASN A 73 -18.41 10.73 -0.73
CA ASN A 73 -19.51 9.80 -0.51
C ASN A 73 -19.01 8.45 0.02
N PRO A 74 -19.12 8.19 1.34
CA PRO A 74 -18.66 6.93 1.95
C PRO A 74 -19.35 5.67 1.42
N GLU A 75 -20.61 5.76 0.97
CA GLU A 75 -21.31 4.62 0.38
C GLU A 75 -20.70 4.26 -0.97
N MET A 76 -20.44 5.27 -1.81
CA MET A 76 -19.79 5.05 -3.11
C MET A 76 -18.35 4.56 -2.95
N LYS A 77 -17.65 4.97 -1.90
CA LYS A 77 -16.34 4.40 -1.53
C LYS A 77 -16.47 2.89 -1.28
N LYS A 78 -17.45 2.45 -0.48
CA LYS A 78 -17.70 1.02 -0.21
C LYS A 78 -18.05 0.26 -1.49
N VAL A 79 -18.88 0.83 -2.36
CA VAL A 79 -19.22 0.22 -3.67
C VAL A 79 -17.95 0.00 -4.50
N LEU A 80 -17.06 1.00 -4.56
CA LEU A 80 -15.77 0.85 -5.27
C LEU A 80 -14.91 -0.25 -4.67
N GLU A 81 -14.76 -0.27 -3.34
CA GLU A 81 -13.97 -1.27 -2.62
C GLU A 81 -14.48 -2.70 -2.87
N VAL A 82 -15.80 -2.92 -2.81
CA VAL A 82 -16.44 -4.21 -3.11
C VAL A 82 -16.15 -4.70 -4.53
N ILE A 83 -16.01 -3.78 -5.49
CA ILE A 83 -15.68 -4.14 -6.88
C ILE A 83 -14.18 -4.42 -7.03
N ILE A 84 -13.32 -3.57 -6.45
CA ILE A 84 -11.88 -3.58 -6.74
C ILE A 84 -11.13 -4.61 -5.89
N HIS A 85 -11.46 -4.80 -4.61
CA HIS A 85 -10.71 -5.72 -3.75
C HIS A 85 -10.67 -7.17 -4.28
N PRO A 86 -11.77 -7.77 -4.77
CA PRO A 86 -11.72 -9.10 -5.36
C PRO A 86 -10.84 -9.18 -6.63
N GLU A 87 -10.82 -8.13 -7.43
CA GLU A 87 -10.01 -8.09 -8.65
C GLU A 87 -8.51 -7.95 -8.31
N VAL A 88 -8.18 -7.12 -7.30
CA VAL A 88 -6.80 -7.04 -6.76
C VAL A 88 -6.36 -8.38 -6.17
N ARG A 89 -7.22 -9.07 -5.40
CA ARG A 89 -6.92 -10.42 -4.88
C ARG A 89 -6.64 -11.43 -5.99
N THR A 90 -7.42 -11.38 -7.06
CA THR A 90 -7.23 -12.25 -8.23
C THR A 90 -5.88 -11.99 -8.89
N GLU A 91 -5.52 -10.72 -9.08
CA GLU A 91 -4.24 -10.35 -9.68
C GLU A 91 -3.05 -10.71 -8.77
N LEU A 92 -3.16 -10.51 -7.46
CA LEU A 92 -2.13 -10.95 -6.51
C LEU A 92 -1.93 -12.48 -6.55
N ASN A 93 -3.01 -13.26 -6.62
CA ASN A 93 -2.89 -14.72 -6.77
C ASN A 93 -2.21 -15.10 -8.09
N ARG A 94 -2.49 -14.39 -9.19
CA ARG A 94 -1.78 -14.59 -10.45
C ARG A 94 -0.28 -14.30 -10.31
N ILE A 95 0.08 -13.19 -9.67
CA ILE A 95 1.47 -12.81 -9.38
C ILE A 95 2.15 -13.88 -8.53
N PHE A 96 1.53 -14.34 -7.46
CA PHE A 96 2.08 -15.39 -6.59
C PHE A 96 2.35 -16.69 -7.34
N ASN A 97 1.43 -17.10 -8.23
CA ASN A 97 1.62 -18.29 -9.04
C ASN A 97 2.80 -18.16 -10.02
N LEU A 98 2.94 -17.01 -10.68
CA LEU A 98 4.04 -16.73 -11.60
C LEU A 98 5.40 -16.65 -10.89
N SER A 99 5.41 -16.18 -9.66
CA SER A 99 6.62 -16.01 -8.84
C SER A 99 6.93 -17.22 -7.95
N SER A 100 6.27 -18.37 -8.16
CA SER A 100 6.37 -19.55 -7.27
C SER A 100 7.79 -20.11 -7.12
N ASN A 101 8.68 -19.86 -8.07
CA ASN A 101 10.10 -20.24 -8.03
C ASN A 101 11.01 -19.23 -7.28
N LYS A 102 10.46 -18.11 -6.84
CA LYS A 102 11.20 -17.09 -6.11
C LYS A 102 11.32 -17.43 -4.63
N LYS A 103 12.32 -16.86 -3.95
CA LYS A 103 12.49 -17.01 -2.50
C LYS A 103 11.45 -16.19 -1.75
N PHE A 104 11.31 -14.92 -2.14
CA PHE A 104 10.37 -13.95 -1.59
C PHE A 104 9.62 -13.22 -2.71
N VAL A 105 8.38 -12.85 -2.42
CA VAL A 105 7.61 -11.86 -3.17
C VAL A 105 7.11 -10.82 -2.19
N PHE A 106 7.50 -9.57 -2.41
CA PHE A 106 7.06 -8.45 -1.59
C PHE A 106 5.89 -7.74 -2.25
N VAL A 107 4.88 -7.39 -1.47
CA VAL A 107 3.72 -6.64 -1.95
C VAL A 107 3.49 -5.44 -1.03
N SER A 108 3.55 -4.26 -1.61
CA SER A 108 3.27 -3.01 -0.94
C SER A 108 1.76 -2.79 -0.85
N ILE A 109 1.23 -2.73 0.37
CA ILE A 109 -0.19 -2.52 0.66
C ILE A 109 -0.34 -1.47 1.76
N PRO A 110 -0.62 -0.20 1.42
CA PRO A 110 -0.78 0.85 2.42
C PRO A 110 -1.90 0.58 3.42
N LEU A 111 -3.00 0.00 2.94
CA LEU A 111 -4.22 -0.28 3.70
C LEU A 111 -4.41 -1.79 3.96
N LEU A 112 -3.32 -2.50 4.30
CA LEU A 112 -3.33 -3.96 4.52
C LEU A 112 -4.47 -4.41 5.45
N PHE A 113 -4.60 -3.74 6.58
CA PHE A 113 -5.54 -4.09 7.64
C PHE A 113 -6.93 -3.51 7.38
N GLU A 114 -7.00 -2.29 6.88
CA GLU A 114 -8.25 -1.59 6.58
C GLU A 114 -9.01 -2.27 5.44
N ALA A 115 -8.29 -2.89 4.50
CA ALA A 115 -8.84 -3.60 3.34
C ALA A 115 -8.90 -5.12 3.52
N HIS A 116 -8.51 -5.63 4.69
CA HIS A 116 -8.54 -7.07 5.05
C HIS A 116 -7.79 -7.97 4.05
N PHE A 117 -6.54 -7.62 3.75
CA PHE A 117 -5.68 -8.40 2.86
C PHE A 117 -4.69 -9.32 3.59
N GLU A 118 -4.67 -9.32 4.93
CA GLU A 118 -3.70 -10.04 5.75
C GLU A 118 -3.65 -11.54 5.44
N ASP A 119 -4.79 -12.13 5.15
CA ASP A 119 -4.96 -13.55 4.86
C ASP A 119 -4.27 -14.03 3.57
N MET A 120 -3.80 -13.11 2.74
CA MET A 120 -3.09 -13.43 1.50
C MET A 120 -1.58 -13.61 1.69
N PHE A 121 -1.05 -13.30 2.86
CA PHE A 121 0.39 -13.21 3.11
C PHE A 121 0.84 -14.15 4.22
N ASP A 122 2.06 -14.66 4.07
CA ASP A 122 2.69 -15.51 5.07
C ASP A 122 3.33 -14.68 6.18
N LYS A 123 3.82 -13.47 5.83
CA LYS A 123 4.45 -12.50 6.75
C LYS A 123 4.05 -11.07 6.40
N SER A 124 4.09 -10.21 7.40
CA SER A 124 3.77 -8.79 7.27
C SER A 124 4.85 -7.91 7.92
N ILE A 125 5.18 -6.83 7.25
CA ILE A 125 6.16 -5.82 7.67
C ILE A 125 5.44 -4.48 7.80
N LEU A 126 5.64 -3.78 8.91
CA LEU A 126 5.22 -2.39 9.05
C LEU A 126 6.44 -1.46 8.95
N VAL A 127 6.42 -0.59 7.97
CA VAL A 127 7.37 0.54 7.90
C VAL A 127 6.81 1.68 8.74
N MET A 128 7.52 2.02 9.81
CA MET A 128 7.15 3.05 10.77
C MET A 128 8.10 4.24 10.70
N ALA A 129 7.59 5.40 11.04
CA ALA A 129 8.37 6.56 11.41
C ALA A 129 7.64 7.34 12.50
N ASP A 130 8.39 8.07 13.33
CA ASP A 130 7.84 8.95 14.34
C ASP A 130 6.81 9.91 13.73
N ASP A 131 5.71 10.18 14.44
CA ASP A 131 4.61 10.99 13.93
C ASP A 131 5.04 12.41 13.59
N ARG A 132 5.99 12.98 14.34
CA ARG A 132 6.58 14.28 14.02
C ARG A 132 7.36 14.22 12.69
N VAL A 133 8.15 13.18 12.48
CA VAL A 133 8.90 12.95 11.25
C VAL A 133 7.96 12.77 10.05
N ARG A 134 6.89 12.02 10.24
CA ARG A 134 5.84 11.80 9.22
C ARG A 134 5.15 13.12 8.85
N LEU A 135 4.79 13.92 9.85
CA LEU A 135 4.14 15.21 9.66
C LEU A 135 5.05 16.15 8.86
N GLU A 136 6.31 16.31 9.26
CA GLU A 136 7.29 17.16 8.57
C GLU A 136 7.52 16.69 7.11
N ARG A 137 7.68 15.38 6.89
CA ARG A 137 7.82 14.79 5.54
C ARG A 137 6.59 15.05 4.66
N LEU A 138 5.39 14.90 5.22
CA LEU A 138 4.14 15.07 4.49
C LEU A 138 3.91 16.54 4.11
N MET A 139 4.12 17.46 5.05
CA MET A 139 4.04 18.90 4.79
C MET A 139 4.98 19.30 3.65
N LYS A 140 6.25 18.89 3.75
CA LYS A 140 7.27 19.21 2.74
C LYS A 140 6.98 18.61 1.37
N ARG A 141 6.58 17.34 1.32
CA ARG A 141 6.33 16.61 0.06
C ARG A 141 5.14 17.15 -0.72
N ASN A 142 4.08 17.53 0.00
CA ASN A 142 2.79 17.90 -0.60
C ASN A 142 2.47 19.39 -0.48
N ASN A 143 3.40 20.20 0.07
CA ASN A 143 3.19 21.63 0.34
C ASN A 143 1.89 21.92 1.11
N LEU A 144 1.67 21.15 2.21
CA LEU A 144 0.47 21.24 3.03
C LEU A 144 0.69 22.09 4.27
N SER A 145 -0.41 22.68 4.79
CA SER A 145 -0.46 23.19 6.15
C SER A 145 -0.25 22.05 7.16
N LYS A 146 0.08 22.41 8.40
CA LYS A 146 0.21 21.42 9.48
C LYS A 146 -1.14 20.72 9.75
N GLU A 147 -2.21 21.50 9.73
CA GLU A 147 -3.58 21.03 9.96
C GLU A 147 -4.01 20.02 8.87
N ASP A 148 -3.79 20.36 7.60
CA ASP A 148 -4.14 19.47 6.49
C ASP A 148 -3.30 18.18 6.50
N ALA A 149 -2.02 18.30 6.84
CA ALA A 149 -1.14 17.13 6.96
C ALA A 149 -1.57 16.23 8.12
N GLN A 150 -1.94 16.82 9.27
CA GLN A 150 -2.43 16.07 10.43
C GLN A 150 -3.73 15.34 10.12
N LEU A 151 -4.71 16.01 9.48
CA LEU A 151 -5.96 15.37 9.05
C LEU A 151 -5.73 14.12 8.17
N ARG A 152 -4.72 14.18 7.28
CA ARG A 152 -4.38 13.00 6.45
C ARG A 152 -3.74 11.88 7.26
N ILE A 153 -2.93 12.21 8.27
CA ILE A 153 -2.36 11.22 9.19
C ILE A 153 -3.48 10.55 10.00
N ASP A 154 -4.38 11.35 10.56
CA ASP A 154 -5.47 10.89 11.43
C ASP A 154 -6.55 10.08 10.67
N SER A 155 -6.60 10.20 9.34
CA SER A 155 -7.52 9.43 8.50
C SER A 155 -7.15 7.95 8.35
N GLN A 156 -5.96 7.54 8.80
CA GLN A 156 -5.47 6.17 8.73
C GLN A 156 -5.52 5.50 10.12
N MET A 157 -5.57 4.17 10.13
CA MET A 157 -5.38 3.40 11.37
C MET A 157 -4.07 3.80 12.05
N PRO A 158 -4.06 4.09 13.38
CA PRO A 158 -2.85 4.42 14.13
C PRO A 158 -1.74 3.37 13.97
N GLN A 159 -0.47 3.81 13.93
CA GLN A 159 0.66 2.90 13.80
C GLN A 159 0.72 1.89 14.96
N ASP A 160 0.42 2.32 16.18
CA ASP A 160 0.44 1.46 17.38
C ASP A 160 -0.58 0.32 17.32
N GLU A 161 -1.68 0.49 16.60
CA GLU A 161 -2.63 -0.58 16.35
C GLU A 161 -2.09 -1.58 15.32
N LYS A 162 -1.43 -1.07 14.27
CA LYS A 162 -0.81 -1.91 13.24
C LYS A 162 0.37 -2.72 13.79
N VAL A 163 1.17 -2.15 14.70
CA VAL A 163 2.28 -2.83 15.38
C VAL A 163 1.85 -4.15 16.01
N LYS A 164 0.65 -4.20 16.59
CA LYS A 164 0.11 -5.41 17.25
C LYS A 164 -0.30 -6.52 16.29
N ARG A 165 -0.32 -6.22 14.98
CA ARG A 165 -0.87 -7.10 13.95
C ARG A 165 0.16 -7.55 12.92
N VAL A 166 1.40 -7.06 13.00
CA VAL A 166 2.47 -7.38 12.05
C VAL A 166 3.52 -8.30 12.65
N ASP A 167 4.20 -9.05 11.80
CA ASP A 167 5.31 -9.93 12.20
C ASP A 167 6.61 -9.14 12.43
N TYR A 168 6.86 -8.10 11.61
CA TYR A 168 8.10 -7.33 11.65
C TYR A 168 7.87 -5.83 11.55
N ILE A 169 8.80 -5.08 12.11
CA ILE A 169 8.81 -3.61 12.06
C ILE A 169 10.14 -3.14 11.48
N ILE A 170 10.08 -2.19 10.55
CA ILE A 170 11.21 -1.40 10.08
C ILE A 170 11.02 0.04 10.56
N LYS A 171 11.95 0.54 11.37
CA LYS A 171 11.95 1.94 11.81
C LYS A 171 12.72 2.80 10.80
N ASN A 172 12.08 3.86 10.31
CA ASN A 172 12.63 4.79 9.32
C ASN A 172 12.70 6.21 9.86
N ASP A 173 13.30 6.38 11.04
CA ASP A 173 13.46 7.68 11.72
C ASP A 173 14.88 8.24 11.61
N SER A 174 15.79 7.52 10.98
CA SER A 174 17.22 7.84 10.95
C SER A 174 17.76 7.96 9.52
N SER A 175 19.04 7.71 9.32
CA SER A 175 19.71 7.82 8.03
C SER A 175 19.31 6.69 7.05
N LEU A 176 19.57 6.91 5.77
CA LEU A 176 19.39 5.91 4.72
C LEU A 176 20.28 4.67 4.95
N GLU A 177 21.49 4.87 5.49
CA GLU A 177 22.41 3.78 5.83
C GLU A 177 21.81 2.87 6.90
N ASN A 178 21.25 3.45 7.96
CA ASN A 178 20.58 2.69 9.02
C ASN A 178 19.36 1.94 8.47
N LEU A 179 18.58 2.57 7.59
CA LEU A 179 17.44 1.89 6.95
C LEU A 179 17.89 0.68 6.13
N LYS A 180 19.02 0.76 5.41
CA LYS A 180 19.59 -0.39 4.68
C LYS A 180 19.98 -1.51 5.62
N ILE A 181 20.60 -1.19 6.76
CA ILE A 181 20.98 -2.18 7.79
C ILE A 181 19.73 -2.85 8.38
N GLU A 182 18.68 -2.10 8.69
CA GLU A 182 17.40 -2.62 9.16
C GLU A 182 16.76 -3.60 8.15
N ILE A 183 16.84 -3.27 6.85
CA ILE A 183 16.34 -4.14 5.78
C ILE A 183 17.18 -5.41 5.67
N ASP A 184 18.51 -5.34 5.78
CA ASP A 184 19.38 -6.51 5.71
C ASP A 184 19.15 -7.46 6.90
N ASN A 185 18.97 -6.90 8.09
CA ASN A 185 18.61 -7.66 9.29
C ASN A 185 17.24 -8.33 9.15
N LEU A 186 16.26 -7.63 8.56
CA LEU A 186 14.96 -8.19 8.28
C LEU A 186 15.03 -9.36 7.29
N LEU A 187 15.77 -9.20 6.19
CA LEU A 187 15.93 -10.25 5.19
C LEU A 187 16.54 -11.52 5.80
N THR A 188 17.53 -11.36 6.68
CA THR A 188 18.13 -12.48 7.43
C THR A 188 17.09 -13.18 8.33
N LYS A 189 16.22 -12.42 9.01
CA LYS A 189 15.14 -13.00 9.83
C LYS A 189 14.13 -13.76 8.98
N LEU A 190 13.69 -13.16 7.86
CA LEU A 190 12.76 -13.82 6.93
C LEU A 190 13.34 -15.11 6.34
N GLU A 191 14.65 -15.20 6.16
CA GLU A 191 15.31 -16.43 5.73
C GLU A 191 15.24 -17.52 6.77
N ASN A 192 15.45 -17.17 8.03
CA ASN A 192 15.42 -18.11 9.16
C ASN A 192 13.99 -18.56 9.51
N ASP A 193 12.99 -17.72 9.28
CA ASP A 193 11.58 -18.05 9.56
C ASP A 193 10.94 -18.98 8.50
N LYS A 194 11.70 -19.37 7.50
CA LYS A 194 11.22 -20.24 6.41
C LYS A 194 11.39 -21.73 6.75
N ASP A 195 12.19 -22.04 7.74
CA ASP A 195 12.46 -23.41 8.24
C ASP A 195 11.49 -23.76 9.37
#